data_8475f75dcf37a03c0a8db3e2da428d60
#
_entry.id   8475f75dcf37a03c0a8db3e2da428d60
#
_cell.length_a   1.000
_cell.length_b   1.000
_cell.length_c   1.000
_cell.angle_alpha   90.00
_cell.angle_beta   90.00
_cell.angle_gamma   90.00
#
_symmetry.space_group_name_H-M   'P 1'
#
loop_
_entity.id
_entity.type
_entity.pdbx_description
1 polymer ?
#
loop_
_entity_poly.entity_id
_entity_poly.type
_entity_poly.pdbx_seq_one_letter_code
_entity_poly.pdbx_strand_id
1 'polypeptide(L)'
;KLGDRVDDAVIKSITDWGLFFEINGELDALCHSSCCSYQRIENLNDIFEVGQKIPVEVISKDEKKLQIGVSIKALLKNPFDNIENYKVGENYDVIVKKVLAYGLFCELEDSLVALLHQSQISWTEKNPFPKNYFQVGQKIKAQIMSIDKDNQRISISHKLTQENPYELIKNKFGSIASIEVIVVDKNESGLIVKLPEVNVEAFLHQNQLSWTGNFKEQLQNYKKGDSIKVKIVDISVENSKILVSKKALEQDPMSFWDGKKIDDIVTTRVISVDKKGLIVKPEGSEIEIFIKKKSNRY
;
A
#
# COMPACT_ATOMS: atom_id res chain seq x y z
N LYS A 1 -32.84 35.08 13.32
CA LYS A 1 -33.48 33.83 12.83
C LYS A 1 -32.40 32.83 12.44
N LEU A 2 -32.77 31.59 12.25
CA LEU A 2 -31.82 30.59 11.66
C LEU A 2 -31.50 31.01 10.23
N GLY A 3 -30.21 30.98 9.85
CA GLY A 3 -29.71 31.42 8.55
C GLY A 3 -29.44 32.93 8.45
N ASP A 4 -29.72 33.72 9.50
CA ASP A 4 -29.41 35.15 9.49
C ASP A 4 -27.89 35.36 9.56
N ARG A 5 -27.40 36.24 8.68
CA ARG A 5 -26.01 36.69 8.68
C ARG A 5 -25.86 37.88 9.65
N VAL A 6 -24.83 37.83 10.48
CA VAL A 6 -24.44 38.87 11.41
C VAL A 6 -23.04 39.35 11.02
N ASP A 7 -22.90 40.57 10.56
CA ASP A 7 -21.64 41.10 10.04
C ASP A 7 -20.69 41.64 11.13
N ASP A 8 -21.23 42.01 12.29
CA ASP A 8 -20.50 42.66 13.38
C ASP A 8 -20.38 41.80 14.66
N ALA A 9 -20.26 40.50 14.53
CA ALA A 9 -20.03 39.64 15.69
C ALA A 9 -18.58 39.80 16.20
N VAL A 10 -18.42 40.10 17.49
CA VAL A 10 -17.11 40.36 18.12
C VAL A 10 -16.66 39.13 18.90
N ILE A 11 -15.42 38.65 18.72
CA ILE A 11 -14.86 37.57 19.53
C ILE A 11 -14.64 38.04 20.94
N LYS A 12 -15.35 37.46 21.90
CA LYS A 12 -15.27 37.75 23.34
C LYS A 12 -14.22 36.89 24.01
N SER A 13 -14.15 35.61 23.63
CA SER A 13 -13.13 34.69 24.15
C SER A 13 -12.86 33.55 23.18
N ILE A 14 -11.64 32.99 23.24
CA ILE A 14 -11.18 31.87 22.44
C ILE A 14 -10.90 30.71 23.39
N THR A 15 -11.45 29.54 23.09
CA THR A 15 -11.22 28.29 23.84
C THR A 15 -10.78 27.19 22.90
N ASP A 16 -10.27 26.08 23.42
CA ASP A 16 -9.79 24.93 22.61
C ASP A 16 -10.91 24.29 21.76
N TRP A 17 -12.16 24.44 22.16
CA TRP A 17 -13.32 23.83 21.49
C TRP A 17 -14.17 24.83 20.68
N GLY A 18 -13.88 26.13 20.71
CA GLY A 18 -14.61 27.11 19.90
C GLY A 18 -14.38 28.57 20.28
N LEU A 19 -15.04 29.44 19.51
CA LEU A 19 -15.03 30.89 19.69
C LEU A 19 -16.35 31.34 20.31
N PHE A 20 -16.28 32.18 21.33
CA PHE A 20 -17.44 32.90 21.87
C PHE A 20 -17.52 34.27 21.25
N PHE A 21 -18.68 34.57 20.72
CA PHE A 21 -18.99 35.86 20.11
C PHE A 21 -19.99 36.63 20.96
N GLU A 22 -19.85 37.94 20.94
CA GLU A 22 -20.85 38.88 21.41
C GLU A 22 -21.54 39.51 20.18
N ILE A 23 -22.85 39.37 20.11
CA ILE A 23 -23.69 39.92 19.05
C ILE A 23 -24.49 41.07 19.61
N ASN A 24 -24.38 42.27 18.99
CA ASN A 24 -25.09 43.50 19.36
C ASN A 24 -24.92 43.94 20.84
N GLY A 25 -23.85 43.50 21.53
CA GLY A 25 -23.57 43.85 22.92
C GLY A 25 -24.45 43.16 23.97
N GLU A 26 -25.37 42.27 23.59
CA GLU A 26 -26.35 41.68 24.50
C GLU A 26 -26.43 40.15 24.42
N LEU A 27 -26.04 39.53 23.31
CA LEU A 27 -26.24 38.10 23.09
C LEU A 27 -24.89 37.37 22.94
N ASP A 28 -24.71 36.31 23.74
CA ASP A 28 -23.57 35.44 23.62
C ASP A 28 -23.86 34.32 22.59
N ALA A 29 -22.95 34.18 21.63
CA ALA A 29 -23.03 33.14 20.60
C ALA A 29 -21.76 32.24 20.60
N LEU A 30 -21.93 30.99 20.27
CA LEU A 30 -20.85 29.99 20.21
C LEU A 30 -20.63 29.53 18.78
N CYS A 31 -19.40 29.64 18.30
CA CYS A 31 -18.92 28.97 17.11
C CYS A 31 -18.01 27.80 17.51
N HIS A 32 -18.50 26.58 17.38
CA HIS A 32 -17.67 25.40 17.62
C HIS A 32 -16.48 25.36 16.65
N SER A 33 -15.33 24.80 17.06
CA SER A 33 -14.11 24.73 16.24
C SER A 33 -14.34 24.14 14.84
N SER A 34 -15.24 23.14 14.73
CA SER A 34 -15.64 22.54 13.44
C SER A 34 -16.46 23.47 12.52
N CYS A 35 -17.01 24.57 13.09
CA CYS A 35 -17.80 25.59 12.37
C CYS A 35 -16.97 26.85 12.04
N CYS A 36 -15.70 26.90 12.44
CA CYS A 36 -14.83 28.05 12.17
C CYS A 36 -14.23 28.02 10.76
N SER A 37 -13.86 26.85 10.25
CA SER A 37 -13.22 26.70 8.94
C SER A 37 -13.48 25.33 8.33
N TYR A 38 -13.31 25.20 7.00
CA TYR A 38 -13.23 23.93 6.29
C TYR A 38 -11.89 23.21 6.54
N GLN A 39 -10.83 23.96 6.81
CA GLN A 39 -9.53 23.39 7.20
C GLN A 39 -9.50 23.10 8.70
N ARG A 40 -8.82 22.02 9.09
CA ARG A 40 -8.63 21.68 10.49
C ARG A 40 -7.66 22.67 11.14
N ILE A 41 -8.17 23.48 12.05
CA ILE A 41 -7.39 24.40 12.87
C ILE A 41 -6.90 23.66 14.11
N GLU A 42 -5.59 23.66 14.37
CA GLU A 42 -5.00 23.02 15.55
C GLU A 42 -5.10 23.93 16.78
N ASN A 43 -4.93 25.23 16.59
CA ASN A 43 -5.05 26.24 17.65
C ASN A 43 -5.79 27.47 17.09
N LEU A 44 -6.93 27.76 17.65
CA LEU A 44 -7.77 28.90 17.22
C LEU A 44 -7.09 30.25 17.48
N ASN A 45 -6.21 30.35 18.49
CA ASN A 45 -5.47 31.57 18.79
C ASN A 45 -4.44 31.97 17.72
N ASP A 46 -4.04 31.03 16.82
CA ASP A 46 -3.10 31.34 15.74
C ASP A 46 -3.77 32.10 14.58
N ILE A 47 -5.11 32.05 14.52
CA ILE A 47 -5.90 32.58 13.38
C ILE A 47 -6.83 33.70 13.84
N PHE A 48 -7.32 33.67 15.08
CA PHE A 48 -8.32 34.58 15.60
C PHE A 48 -7.81 35.32 16.83
N GLU A 49 -8.24 36.58 16.97
CA GLU A 49 -7.88 37.43 18.11
C GLU A 49 -9.14 37.87 18.87
N VAL A 50 -9.03 37.99 20.18
CA VAL A 50 -10.12 38.56 21.00
C VAL A 50 -10.34 40.01 20.63
N GLY A 51 -11.62 40.40 20.45
CA GLY A 51 -12.00 41.72 20.00
C GLY A 51 -12.11 41.85 18.47
N GLN A 52 -11.72 40.84 17.69
CA GLN A 52 -11.86 40.83 16.25
C GLN A 52 -13.34 40.73 15.84
N LYS A 53 -13.74 41.52 14.85
CA LYS A 53 -15.08 41.48 14.24
C LYS A 53 -15.06 40.53 13.05
N ILE A 54 -15.94 39.52 13.07
CA ILE A 54 -16.03 38.51 12.02
C ILE A 54 -17.51 38.29 11.68
N PRO A 55 -17.86 38.26 10.38
CA PRO A 55 -19.19 37.88 9.96
C PRO A 55 -19.45 36.39 10.27
N VAL A 56 -20.65 36.14 10.82
CA VAL A 56 -21.08 34.79 11.18
C VAL A 56 -22.52 34.53 10.72
N GLU A 57 -22.87 33.29 10.49
CA GLU A 57 -24.24 32.84 10.21
C GLU A 57 -24.81 32.08 11.41
N VAL A 58 -26.07 32.34 11.74
CA VAL A 58 -26.78 31.68 12.84
C VAL A 58 -27.24 30.31 12.39
N ILE A 59 -26.66 29.27 12.96
CA ILE A 59 -26.94 27.84 12.62
C ILE A 59 -27.86 27.12 13.61
N SER A 60 -27.90 27.58 14.86
CA SER A 60 -28.78 27.02 15.89
C SER A 60 -29.20 28.05 16.93
N LYS A 61 -30.34 27.82 17.56
CA LYS A 61 -30.86 28.63 18.64
C LYS A 61 -31.41 27.71 19.72
N ASP A 62 -30.84 27.78 20.91
CA ASP A 62 -31.34 27.07 22.10
C ASP A 62 -32.03 28.08 23.02
N GLU A 63 -33.37 28.14 22.97
CA GLU A 63 -34.16 29.09 23.77
C GLU A 63 -34.15 28.79 25.25
N LYS A 64 -33.89 27.53 25.63
CA LYS A 64 -33.83 27.10 27.04
C LYS A 64 -32.55 27.55 27.73
N LYS A 65 -31.45 27.53 26.97
CA LYS A 65 -30.11 27.91 27.46
C LYS A 65 -29.71 29.31 27.11
N LEU A 66 -30.54 30.03 26.34
CA LEU A 66 -30.25 31.37 25.77
C LEU A 66 -28.91 31.39 25.01
N GLN A 67 -28.60 30.26 24.32
CA GLN A 67 -27.37 30.11 23.54
C GLN A 67 -27.67 30.11 22.05
N ILE A 68 -26.88 30.84 21.30
CA ILE A 68 -26.93 30.89 19.85
C ILE A 68 -25.71 30.19 19.28
N GLY A 69 -25.91 29.19 18.42
CA GLY A 69 -24.82 28.59 17.64
C GLY A 69 -24.63 29.35 16.33
N VAL A 70 -23.38 29.69 16.06
CA VAL A 70 -22.99 30.43 14.85
C VAL A 70 -21.90 29.70 14.09
N SER A 71 -21.76 29.97 12.80
CA SER A 71 -20.77 29.39 11.92
C SER A 71 -20.12 30.49 11.05
N ILE A 72 -18.79 30.52 11.05
CA ILE A 72 -17.99 31.26 10.09
C ILE A 72 -17.95 30.50 8.77
N LYS A 73 -17.82 29.17 8.88
CA LYS A 73 -17.71 28.23 7.76
C LYS A 73 -18.90 28.32 6.79
N ALA A 74 -20.11 28.58 7.29
CA ALA A 74 -21.32 28.73 6.45
C ALA A 74 -21.25 29.88 5.47
N LEU A 75 -20.49 30.95 5.80
CA LEU A 75 -20.27 32.09 4.94
C LEU A 75 -19.08 31.95 3.98
N LEU A 76 -18.23 30.97 4.22
CA LEU A 76 -17.11 30.67 3.34
C LEU A 76 -17.58 29.80 2.17
N LYS A 77 -17.01 30.01 0.99
CA LYS A 77 -17.22 29.09 -0.12
C LYS A 77 -16.72 27.73 0.27
N ASN A 78 -17.57 26.71 0.11
CA ASN A 78 -17.14 25.34 0.35
C ASN A 78 -16.11 24.95 -0.72
N PRO A 79 -14.87 24.59 -0.35
CA PRO A 79 -13.87 24.14 -1.33
C PRO A 79 -14.36 22.96 -2.19
N PHE A 80 -15.29 22.13 -1.64
CA PHE A 80 -15.88 21.00 -2.35
C PHE A 80 -16.89 21.42 -3.44
N ASP A 81 -17.33 22.67 -3.50
CA ASP A 81 -18.19 23.15 -4.61
C ASP A 81 -17.44 23.10 -5.96
N ASN A 82 -16.12 23.24 -5.93
CA ASN A 82 -15.25 23.15 -7.10
C ASN A 82 -14.76 21.72 -7.39
N ILE A 83 -15.23 20.70 -6.66
CA ILE A 83 -14.76 19.32 -6.79
C ILE A 83 -15.00 18.72 -8.20
N GLU A 84 -15.94 19.29 -8.95
CA GLU A 84 -16.24 18.87 -10.32
C GLU A 84 -15.10 19.16 -11.32
N ASN A 85 -14.20 20.08 -10.97
CA ASN A 85 -12.99 20.39 -11.74
C ASN A 85 -11.92 19.28 -11.60
N TYR A 86 -12.08 18.41 -10.62
CA TYR A 86 -11.12 17.35 -10.32
C TYR A 86 -11.67 15.99 -10.77
N LYS A 87 -10.87 15.27 -11.55
CA LYS A 87 -11.26 13.96 -12.09
C LYS A 87 -10.42 12.84 -11.50
N VAL A 88 -11.08 11.75 -11.20
CA VAL A 88 -10.41 10.51 -10.80
C VAL A 88 -9.56 10.00 -11.96
N GLY A 89 -8.31 9.61 -11.67
CA GLY A 89 -7.35 9.14 -12.67
C GLY A 89 -6.46 10.24 -13.28
N GLU A 90 -6.71 11.51 -13.02
CA GLU A 90 -5.86 12.62 -13.48
C GLU A 90 -4.80 13.00 -12.44
N ASN A 91 -3.67 13.55 -12.92
CA ASN A 91 -2.54 13.96 -12.10
C ASN A 91 -2.63 15.45 -11.77
N TYR A 92 -2.41 15.80 -10.51
CA TYR A 92 -2.42 17.16 -10.00
C TYR A 92 -1.17 17.46 -9.19
N ASP A 93 -0.75 18.70 -9.19
CA ASP A 93 0.29 19.20 -8.30
C ASP A 93 -0.32 19.51 -6.93
N VAL A 94 0.24 18.92 -5.88
CA VAL A 94 -0.26 19.10 -4.51
C VAL A 94 0.87 19.51 -3.57
N ILE A 95 0.52 20.24 -2.50
CA ILE A 95 1.48 20.70 -1.49
C ILE A 95 1.30 19.88 -0.22
N VAL A 96 2.37 19.30 0.30
CA VAL A 96 2.35 18.57 1.57
C VAL A 96 2.15 19.54 2.73
N LYS A 97 1.02 19.46 3.43
CA LYS A 97 0.70 20.30 4.61
C LYS A 97 1.08 19.62 5.91
N LYS A 98 0.90 18.31 6.02
CA LYS A 98 1.18 17.57 7.24
C LYS A 98 1.66 16.16 6.92
N VAL A 99 2.69 15.70 7.65
CA VAL A 99 3.26 14.36 7.51
C VAL A 99 2.96 13.56 8.78
N LEU A 100 2.22 12.47 8.66
CA LEU A 100 1.85 11.55 9.75
C LEU A 100 2.47 10.17 9.52
N ALA A 101 2.39 9.32 10.53
CA ALA A 101 2.95 7.96 10.43
C ALA A 101 2.26 7.10 9.35
N TYR A 102 0.96 7.28 9.16
CA TYR A 102 0.15 6.52 8.20
C TYR A 102 -0.02 7.19 6.82
N GLY A 103 0.49 8.41 6.63
CA GLY A 103 0.35 9.11 5.35
C GLY A 103 0.55 10.61 5.43
N LEU A 104 0.18 11.30 4.36
CA LEU A 104 0.33 12.74 4.19
C LEU A 104 -1.03 13.40 3.97
N PHE A 105 -1.23 14.56 4.56
CA PHE A 105 -2.27 15.48 4.13
C PHE A 105 -1.66 16.47 3.15
N CYS A 106 -2.21 16.47 1.95
CA CYS A 106 -1.78 17.34 0.86
C CYS A 106 -2.91 18.30 0.49
N GLU A 107 -2.56 19.51 0.15
CA GLU A 107 -3.49 20.52 -0.34
C GLU A 107 -3.40 20.60 -1.86
N LEU A 108 -4.56 20.47 -2.51
CA LEU A 108 -4.74 20.81 -3.92
C LEU A 108 -4.95 22.33 -4.06
N GLU A 109 -5.02 22.81 -5.30
CA GLU A 109 -5.56 24.16 -5.56
C GLU A 109 -6.94 24.28 -4.91
N ASP A 110 -7.42 25.50 -4.67
CA ASP A 110 -8.69 25.78 -3.99
C ASP A 110 -8.80 25.31 -2.53
N SER A 111 -7.68 25.10 -1.82
CA SER A 111 -7.66 24.71 -0.41
C SER A 111 -8.31 23.35 -0.10
N LEU A 112 -8.49 22.50 -1.09
CA LEU A 112 -8.96 21.12 -0.91
C LEU A 112 -7.87 20.26 -0.29
N VAL A 113 -8.21 19.52 0.76
CA VAL A 113 -7.28 18.62 1.44
C VAL A 113 -7.50 17.18 0.99
N ALA A 114 -6.44 16.56 0.53
CA ALA A 114 -6.42 15.15 0.12
C ALA A 114 -5.50 14.32 1.01
N LEU A 115 -5.85 13.04 1.20
CA LEU A 115 -5.04 12.08 1.94
C LEU A 115 -4.24 11.21 0.97
N LEU A 116 -2.91 11.20 1.15
CA LEU A 116 -2.01 10.24 0.54
C LEU A 116 -1.61 9.21 1.59
N HIS A 117 -2.20 8.02 1.53
CA HIS A 117 -1.88 6.93 2.46
C HIS A 117 -0.46 6.40 2.20
N GLN A 118 0.23 5.92 3.25
CA GLN A 118 1.61 5.40 3.14
C GLN A 118 1.76 4.34 2.02
N SER A 119 0.79 3.44 1.83
CA SER A 119 0.81 2.43 0.77
C SER A 119 0.74 3.00 -0.66
N GLN A 120 0.48 4.29 -0.82
CA GLN A 120 0.40 4.99 -2.09
C GLN A 120 1.63 5.87 -2.38
N ILE A 121 2.68 5.75 -1.57
CA ILE A 121 3.93 6.49 -1.72
C ILE A 121 4.86 5.80 -2.72
N SER A 122 5.10 4.50 -2.54
CA SER A 122 6.06 3.73 -3.33
C SER A 122 5.46 2.43 -3.85
N TRP A 123 5.96 1.96 -5.01
CA TRP A 123 5.67 0.64 -5.55
C TRP A 123 6.51 -0.46 -4.89
N THR A 124 7.71 -0.13 -4.45
CA THR A 124 8.72 -1.12 -4.01
C THR A 124 8.71 -1.40 -2.52
N GLU A 125 8.23 -0.46 -1.71
CA GLU A 125 8.13 -0.62 -0.26
C GLU A 125 6.67 -0.78 0.16
N LYS A 126 6.40 -1.82 0.97
CA LYS A 126 5.02 -2.10 1.46
C LYS A 126 4.52 -1.06 2.45
N ASN A 127 5.40 -0.60 3.35
CA ASN A 127 5.07 0.39 4.39
C ASN A 127 6.16 1.46 4.45
N PRO A 128 6.29 2.30 3.42
CA PRO A 128 7.27 3.37 3.42
C PRO A 128 6.94 4.37 4.54
N PHE A 129 7.96 4.79 5.28
CA PHE A 129 7.76 5.77 6.33
C PHE A 129 7.68 7.18 5.70
N PRO A 130 6.52 7.86 5.75
CA PRO A 130 6.28 9.07 4.95
C PRO A 130 7.30 10.18 5.15
N LYS A 131 7.84 10.33 6.38
CA LYS A 131 8.86 11.34 6.71
C LYS A 131 10.19 11.15 5.99
N ASN A 132 10.50 9.93 5.50
CA ASN A 132 11.73 9.68 4.76
C ASN A 132 11.63 10.13 3.31
N TYR A 133 10.43 10.31 2.81
CA TYR A 133 10.14 10.63 1.40
C TYR A 133 9.74 12.08 1.19
N PHE A 134 9.03 12.68 2.15
CA PHE A 134 8.40 13.97 1.97
C PHE A 134 8.55 14.89 3.18
N GLN A 135 8.64 16.19 2.89
CA GLN A 135 8.69 17.25 3.88
C GLN A 135 7.46 18.16 3.76
N VAL A 136 7.10 18.80 4.87
CA VAL A 136 6.03 19.80 4.88
C VAL A 136 6.42 20.97 3.99
N GLY A 137 5.48 21.46 3.17
CA GLY A 137 5.68 22.52 2.18
C GLY A 137 6.19 22.04 0.81
N GLN A 138 6.54 20.76 0.67
CA GLN A 138 7.02 20.20 -0.60
C GLN A 138 5.87 20.09 -1.62
N LYS A 139 6.13 20.51 -2.86
CA LYS A 139 5.24 20.27 -4.01
C LYS A 139 5.53 18.88 -4.58
N ILE A 140 4.48 18.08 -4.75
CA ILE A 140 4.56 16.72 -5.33
C ILE A 140 3.45 16.53 -6.35
N LYS A 141 3.67 15.63 -7.30
CA LYS A 141 2.61 15.17 -8.22
C LYS A 141 1.89 13.98 -7.62
N ALA A 142 0.57 14.01 -7.67
CA ALA A 142 -0.25 12.90 -7.22
C ALA A 142 -1.46 12.71 -8.12
N GLN A 143 -1.88 11.47 -8.30
CA GLN A 143 -3.08 11.11 -9.05
C GLN A 143 -4.26 10.95 -8.09
N ILE A 144 -5.41 11.48 -8.45
CA ILE A 144 -6.64 11.28 -7.67
C ILE A 144 -7.14 9.85 -7.87
N MET A 145 -7.25 9.09 -6.78
CA MET A 145 -7.78 7.72 -6.77
C MET A 145 -9.29 7.69 -6.57
N SER A 146 -9.79 8.48 -5.64
CA SER A 146 -11.21 8.53 -5.32
C SER A 146 -11.58 9.88 -4.70
N ILE A 147 -12.84 10.26 -4.95
CA ILE A 147 -13.47 11.46 -4.39
C ILE A 147 -14.75 11.01 -3.71
N ASP A 148 -14.82 11.17 -2.39
CA ASP A 148 -16.00 10.92 -1.58
C ASP A 148 -16.66 12.27 -1.27
N LYS A 149 -17.74 12.58 -1.99
CA LYS A 149 -18.47 13.85 -1.86
C LYS A 149 -19.21 13.91 -0.53
N ASP A 150 -19.75 12.80 -0.05
CA ASP A 150 -20.57 12.75 1.16
C ASP A 150 -19.71 13.00 2.42
N ASN A 151 -18.54 12.39 2.47
CA ASN A 151 -17.60 12.55 3.59
C ASN A 151 -16.56 13.65 3.35
N GLN A 152 -16.61 14.35 2.21
CA GLN A 152 -15.67 15.40 1.80
C GLN A 152 -14.21 14.94 1.89
N ARG A 153 -13.92 13.76 1.32
CA ARG A 153 -12.59 13.12 1.35
C ARG A 153 -12.07 12.87 -0.06
N ILE A 154 -10.82 13.22 -0.27
CA ILE A 154 -10.10 12.94 -1.52
C ILE A 154 -8.93 12.02 -1.17
N SER A 155 -8.82 10.90 -1.88
CA SER A 155 -7.67 9.99 -1.78
C SER A 155 -6.79 10.14 -3.00
N ILE A 156 -5.48 10.29 -2.77
CA ILE A 156 -4.49 10.49 -3.83
C ILE A 156 -3.37 9.47 -3.73
N SER A 157 -2.67 9.25 -4.84
CA SER A 157 -1.54 8.34 -4.96
C SER A 157 -0.37 9.03 -5.66
N HIS A 158 0.80 8.97 -5.05
CA HIS A 158 2.04 9.41 -5.68
C HIS A 158 2.64 8.31 -6.56
N LYS A 159 2.55 7.05 -6.14
CA LYS A 159 3.10 5.93 -6.92
C LYS A 159 2.49 5.81 -8.32
N LEU A 160 1.20 6.17 -8.50
CA LEU A 160 0.53 6.10 -9.81
C LEU A 160 1.03 7.17 -10.79
N THR A 161 1.74 8.20 -10.32
CA THR A 161 2.41 9.17 -11.20
C THR A 161 3.77 8.70 -11.72
N GLN A 162 4.28 7.59 -11.17
CA GLN A 162 5.52 6.97 -11.56
C GLN A 162 5.25 5.73 -12.41
N GLU A 163 6.20 5.38 -13.27
CA GLU A 163 6.11 4.12 -14.02
C GLU A 163 6.04 2.94 -13.06
N ASN A 164 5.12 2.03 -13.33
CA ASN A 164 4.96 0.84 -12.52
C ASN A 164 6.09 -0.16 -12.81
N PRO A 165 7.00 -0.41 -11.86
CA PRO A 165 8.14 -1.29 -12.08
C PRO A 165 7.71 -2.74 -12.36
N TYR A 166 6.54 -3.17 -11.90
CA TYR A 166 6.03 -4.52 -12.16
C TYR A 166 5.57 -4.70 -13.60
N GLU A 167 5.04 -3.65 -14.24
CA GLU A 167 4.73 -3.66 -15.68
C GLU A 167 6.00 -3.65 -16.52
N LEU A 168 6.99 -2.85 -16.13
CA LEU A 168 8.30 -2.85 -16.79
C LEU A 168 8.96 -4.22 -16.72
N ILE A 169 8.91 -4.88 -15.56
CA ILE A 169 9.43 -6.25 -15.39
C ILE A 169 8.66 -7.23 -16.26
N LYS A 170 7.34 -7.14 -16.29
CA LYS A 170 6.50 -8.00 -17.11
C LYS A 170 6.84 -7.88 -18.59
N ASN A 171 7.02 -6.64 -19.08
CA ASN A 171 7.34 -6.37 -20.47
C ASN A 171 8.78 -6.77 -20.83
N LYS A 172 9.74 -6.51 -19.92
CA LYS A 172 11.17 -6.76 -20.14
C LYS A 172 11.55 -8.24 -19.93
N PHE A 173 11.03 -8.86 -18.90
CA PHE A 173 11.46 -10.18 -18.43
C PHE A 173 10.40 -11.28 -18.55
N GLY A 174 9.19 -10.98 -18.97
CA GLY A 174 8.09 -11.97 -19.08
C GLY A 174 8.38 -13.16 -19.99
N SER A 175 9.40 -13.07 -20.87
CA SER A 175 9.84 -14.14 -21.77
C SER A 175 11.28 -14.60 -21.55
N ILE A 176 11.98 -14.06 -20.52
CA ILE A 176 13.40 -14.37 -20.29
C ILE A 176 13.55 -15.70 -19.54
N ALA A 177 14.47 -16.52 -20.02
CA ALA A 177 14.69 -17.87 -19.50
C ALA A 177 15.28 -17.86 -18.06
N SER A 178 16.14 -16.89 -17.73
CA SER A 178 16.74 -16.80 -16.39
C SER A 178 17.21 -15.37 -16.06
N ILE A 179 17.09 -15.00 -14.80
CA ILE A 179 17.62 -13.76 -14.25
C ILE A 179 18.42 -14.06 -12.99
N GLU A 180 19.41 -13.22 -12.71
CA GLU A 180 20.21 -13.29 -11.50
C GLU A 180 19.60 -12.38 -10.44
N VAL A 181 19.38 -12.90 -9.24
CA VAL A 181 18.76 -12.16 -8.12
C VAL A 181 19.62 -12.31 -6.86
N ILE A 182 19.55 -11.33 -5.98
CA ILE A 182 20.33 -11.28 -4.74
C ILE A 182 19.41 -11.59 -3.55
N VAL A 183 19.83 -12.48 -2.65
CA VAL A 183 19.12 -12.78 -1.42
C VAL A 183 19.21 -11.59 -0.46
N VAL A 184 18.06 -11.03 -0.11
CA VAL A 184 17.96 -9.90 0.85
C VAL A 184 17.63 -10.40 2.24
N ASP A 185 16.71 -11.36 2.32
CA ASP A 185 16.26 -11.91 3.60
C ASP A 185 15.72 -13.34 3.42
N LYS A 186 15.59 -14.08 4.50
CA LYS A 186 14.99 -15.42 4.51
C LYS A 186 13.98 -15.59 5.64
N ASN A 187 12.92 -16.32 5.36
CA ASN A 187 11.94 -16.74 6.34
C ASN A 187 11.68 -18.25 6.26
N GLU A 188 10.81 -18.78 7.11
CA GLU A 188 10.49 -20.22 7.15
C GLU A 188 9.87 -20.75 5.84
N SER A 189 9.24 -19.89 5.06
CA SER A 189 8.53 -20.25 3.83
C SER A 189 9.38 -20.11 2.56
N GLY A 190 10.49 -19.35 2.60
CA GLY A 190 11.32 -19.10 1.43
C GLY A 190 12.33 -17.97 1.58
N LEU A 191 12.84 -17.50 0.44
CA LEU A 191 13.79 -16.40 0.35
C LEU A 191 13.11 -15.16 -0.22
N ILE A 192 13.43 -14.01 0.36
CA ILE A 192 13.15 -12.70 -0.24
C ILE A 192 14.39 -12.35 -1.06
N VAL A 193 14.19 -12.21 -2.36
CA VAL A 193 15.26 -11.90 -3.31
C VAL A 193 14.98 -10.58 -4.01
N LYS A 194 16.03 -9.88 -4.41
CA LYS A 194 15.96 -8.58 -5.06
C LYS A 194 16.44 -8.69 -6.49
N LEU A 195 15.69 -8.10 -7.39
CA LEU A 195 16.08 -7.92 -8.79
C LEU A 195 16.96 -6.67 -8.87
N PRO A 196 18.27 -6.79 -9.18
CA PRO A 196 19.19 -5.65 -9.11
C PRO A 196 18.87 -4.54 -10.11
N GLU A 197 18.35 -4.88 -11.29
CA GLU A 197 18.08 -3.90 -12.36
C GLU A 197 16.93 -2.93 -12.05
N VAL A 198 15.93 -3.37 -11.30
CA VAL A 198 14.69 -2.60 -11.03
C VAL A 198 14.42 -2.38 -9.55
N ASN A 199 15.33 -2.84 -8.69
CA ASN A 199 15.28 -2.66 -7.25
C ASN A 199 13.97 -3.15 -6.60
N VAL A 200 13.34 -4.18 -7.19
CA VAL A 200 12.07 -4.79 -6.74
C VAL A 200 12.35 -6.11 -6.03
N GLU A 201 11.59 -6.37 -4.97
CA GLU A 201 11.64 -7.64 -4.24
C GLU A 201 10.76 -8.70 -4.89
N ALA A 202 11.27 -9.92 -4.96
CA ALA A 202 10.56 -11.11 -5.40
C ALA A 202 10.62 -12.19 -4.33
N PHE A 203 9.66 -13.11 -4.36
CA PHE A 203 9.60 -14.20 -3.40
C PHE A 203 9.93 -15.55 -4.07
N LEU A 204 10.94 -16.23 -3.53
CA LEU A 204 11.33 -17.58 -3.89
C LEU A 204 10.85 -18.55 -2.80
N HIS A 205 9.72 -19.20 -3.03
CA HIS A 205 9.16 -20.15 -2.06
C HIS A 205 10.08 -21.38 -1.93
N GLN A 206 10.21 -21.98 -0.73
CA GLN A 206 11.08 -23.15 -0.48
C GLN A 206 10.83 -24.29 -1.48
N ASN A 207 9.59 -24.56 -1.87
CA ASN A 207 9.23 -25.60 -2.85
C ASN A 207 9.66 -25.27 -4.29
N GLN A 208 10.14 -24.04 -4.53
CA GLN A 208 10.64 -23.59 -5.82
C GLN A 208 12.18 -23.54 -5.90
N LEU A 209 12.85 -24.01 -4.83
CA LEU A 209 14.31 -24.09 -4.78
C LEU A 209 14.84 -25.27 -5.59
N SER A 210 14.23 -26.46 -5.45
CA SER A 210 14.65 -27.68 -6.11
C SER A 210 13.45 -28.61 -6.31
N TRP A 211 13.61 -29.59 -7.20
CA TRP A 211 12.64 -30.66 -7.41
C TRP A 211 12.68 -31.72 -6.32
N THR A 212 13.86 -31.98 -5.72
CA THR A 212 14.11 -33.08 -4.77
C THR A 212 14.88 -32.54 -3.55
N GLY A 213 14.76 -33.26 -2.42
CA GLY A 213 15.51 -33.00 -1.20
C GLY A 213 14.72 -32.33 -0.08
N ASN A 214 15.43 -32.09 1.03
CA ASN A 214 14.86 -31.40 2.17
C ASN A 214 14.91 -29.87 1.96
N PHE A 215 13.78 -29.28 1.61
CA PHE A 215 13.67 -27.83 1.29
C PHE A 215 14.12 -26.94 2.45
N LYS A 216 13.91 -27.37 3.71
CA LYS A 216 14.33 -26.60 4.89
C LYS A 216 15.84 -26.55 5.04
N GLU A 217 16.52 -27.67 4.79
CA GLU A 217 17.99 -27.71 4.82
C GLU A 217 18.60 -26.93 3.67
N GLN A 218 18.01 -27.03 2.47
CA GLN A 218 18.46 -26.24 1.32
C GLN A 218 18.31 -24.75 1.57
N LEU A 219 17.21 -24.33 2.22
CA LEU A 219 16.99 -22.92 2.58
C LEU A 219 18.09 -22.40 3.53
N GLN A 220 18.60 -23.24 4.44
CA GLN A 220 19.64 -22.84 5.39
C GLN A 220 20.98 -22.54 4.71
N ASN A 221 21.25 -23.14 3.57
CA ASN A 221 22.51 -22.96 2.83
C ASN A 221 22.64 -21.55 2.22
N TYR A 222 21.52 -20.83 2.04
CA TYR A 222 21.54 -19.48 1.49
C TYR A 222 21.75 -18.43 2.57
N LYS A 223 22.62 -17.46 2.26
CA LYS A 223 22.94 -16.33 3.13
C LYS A 223 22.50 -15.02 2.46
N LYS A 224 22.30 -13.98 3.26
CA LYS A 224 22.07 -12.63 2.77
C LYS A 224 23.25 -12.17 1.92
N GLY A 225 22.96 -11.71 0.71
CA GLY A 225 23.94 -11.28 -0.28
C GLY A 225 24.30 -12.33 -1.34
N ASP A 226 23.84 -13.58 -1.18
CA ASP A 226 24.08 -14.62 -2.18
C ASP A 226 23.34 -14.31 -3.48
N SER A 227 23.99 -14.59 -4.60
CA SER A 227 23.41 -14.47 -5.94
C SER A 227 22.83 -15.81 -6.38
N ILE A 228 21.61 -15.79 -6.88
CA ILE A 228 20.89 -17.00 -7.35
C ILE A 228 20.32 -16.73 -8.73
N LYS A 229 20.49 -17.67 -9.64
CA LYS A 229 19.79 -17.67 -10.93
C LYS A 229 18.39 -18.27 -10.73
N VAL A 230 17.39 -17.56 -11.19
CA VAL A 230 15.98 -17.95 -11.10
C VAL A 230 15.23 -17.61 -12.38
N LYS A 231 14.08 -18.25 -12.59
CA LYS A 231 13.12 -17.90 -13.62
C LYS A 231 11.93 -17.23 -12.97
N ILE A 232 11.39 -16.16 -13.58
CA ILE A 232 10.13 -15.58 -13.16
C ILE A 232 9.01 -16.54 -13.56
N VAL A 233 8.18 -16.90 -12.59
CA VAL A 233 7.03 -17.81 -12.79
C VAL A 233 5.76 -17.00 -12.94
N ASP A 234 5.58 -15.98 -12.09
CA ASP A 234 4.37 -15.15 -12.08
C ASP A 234 4.68 -13.72 -11.65
N ILE A 235 3.97 -12.77 -12.24
CA ILE A 235 4.03 -11.35 -11.92
C ILE A 235 2.61 -10.84 -11.72
N SER A 236 2.23 -10.65 -10.46
CA SER A 236 0.97 -10.00 -10.10
C SER A 236 1.18 -8.50 -9.94
N VAL A 237 0.83 -7.74 -10.96
CA VAL A 237 0.93 -6.27 -10.97
C VAL A 237 0.02 -5.67 -9.90
N GLU A 238 -1.20 -6.19 -9.76
CA GLU A 238 -2.19 -5.72 -8.79
C GLU A 238 -1.75 -5.87 -7.34
N ASN A 239 -1.13 -7.03 -7.02
CA ASN A 239 -0.67 -7.34 -5.68
C ASN A 239 0.78 -6.90 -5.42
N SER A 240 1.44 -6.31 -6.42
CA SER A 240 2.86 -5.93 -6.34
C SER A 240 3.75 -7.11 -5.88
N LYS A 241 3.54 -8.29 -6.49
CA LYS A 241 4.25 -9.54 -6.14
C LYS A 241 4.86 -10.17 -7.36
N ILE A 242 6.09 -10.65 -7.20
CA ILE A 242 6.79 -11.46 -8.19
C ILE A 242 7.14 -12.79 -7.56
N LEU A 243 6.75 -13.87 -8.21
CA LEU A 243 7.13 -15.22 -7.84
C LEU A 243 8.23 -15.73 -8.77
N VAL A 244 9.29 -16.24 -8.17
CA VAL A 244 10.43 -16.76 -8.90
C VAL A 244 10.66 -18.22 -8.53
N SER A 245 11.29 -18.99 -9.44
CA SER A 245 11.58 -20.39 -9.26
C SER A 245 13.00 -20.70 -9.74
N LYS A 246 13.79 -21.38 -8.91
CA LYS A 246 15.06 -21.94 -9.31
C LYS A 246 14.86 -23.27 -10.02
N LYS A 247 13.95 -24.11 -9.51
CA LYS A 247 13.66 -25.42 -10.12
C LYS A 247 13.15 -25.32 -11.57
N ALA A 248 12.53 -24.19 -11.96
CA ALA A 248 12.08 -23.97 -13.34
C ALA A 248 13.23 -23.78 -14.35
N LEU A 249 14.48 -23.64 -13.87
CA LEU A 249 15.70 -23.67 -14.69
C LEU A 249 16.26 -25.07 -14.87
N GLU A 250 15.88 -25.99 -13.99
CA GLU A 250 16.30 -27.40 -14.03
C GLU A 250 15.28 -28.19 -14.85
N GLN A 251 15.73 -29.25 -15.49
CA GLN A 251 14.84 -30.17 -16.19
C GLN A 251 13.91 -30.82 -15.16
N ASP A 252 12.60 -30.84 -15.45
CA ASP A 252 11.64 -31.56 -14.60
C ASP A 252 12.01 -33.05 -14.55
N PRO A 253 12.35 -33.57 -13.37
CA PRO A 253 12.67 -35.01 -13.28
C PRO A 253 11.51 -35.89 -13.69
N MET A 254 10.26 -35.42 -13.58
CA MET A 254 9.08 -36.14 -14.01
C MET A 254 8.95 -36.19 -15.54
N SER A 255 9.61 -35.30 -16.28
CA SER A 255 9.62 -35.33 -17.75
C SER A 255 10.20 -36.62 -18.33
N PHE A 256 10.98 -37.36 -17.55
CA PHE A 256 11.44 -38.71 -17.91
C PHE A 256 10.28 -39.67 -18.16
N TRP A 257 9.12 -39.44 -17.51
CA TRP A 257 7.94 -40.29 -17.64
C TRP A 257 6.97 -39.83 -18.74
N ASP A 258 7.21 -38.68 -19.33
CA ASP A 258 6.39 -38.18 -20.42
C ASP A 258 6.46 -39.11 -21.63
N GLY A 259 5.33 -39.60 -22.09
CA GLY A 259 5.22 -40.55 -23.18
C GLY A 259 5.40 -42.01 -22.81
N LYS A 260 5.75 -42.36 -21.55
CA LYS A 260 5.78 -43.75 -21.06
C LYS A 260 4.39 -44.15 -20.58
N LYS A 261 4.05 -45.43 -20.85
CA LYS A 261 2.77 -46.04 -20.46
C LYS A 261 2.95 -46.94 -19.25
N ILE A 262 1.85 -47.25 -18.58
CA ILE A 262 1.83 -48.32 -17.57
C ILE A 262 2.24 -49.61 -18.25
N ASP A 263 3.08 -50.41 -17.57
CA ASP A 263 3.71 -51.64 -18.03
C ASP A 263 4.95 -51.50 -18.96
N ASP A 264 5.37 -50.26 -19.26
CA ASP A 264 6.64 -50.05 -19.97
C ASP A 264 7.83 -50.48 -19.07
N ILE A 265 8.80 -51.20 -19.68
CA ILE A 265 10.01 -51.66 -18.99
C ILE A 265 11.06 -50.53 -19.00
N VAL A 266 11.52 -50.18 -17.80
CA VAL A 266 12.52 -49.10 -17.62
C VAL A 266 13.77 -49.73 -16.94
N THR A 267 14.94 -49.48 -17.52
CA THR A 267 16.22 -49.86 -16.90
C THR A 267 16.49 -48.95 -15.72
N THR A 268 16.77 -49.59 -14.57
CA THR A 268 17.02 -48.83 -13.33
C THR A 268 18.30 -49.35 -12.65
N ARG A 269 18.99 -48.40 -11.99
CA ARG A 269 20.14 -48.74 -11.13
C ARG A 269 19.68 -48.84 -9.69
N VAL A 270 20.05 -49.93 -8.98
CA VAL A 270 19.76 -50.08 -7.56
C VAL A 270 20.71 -49.19 -6.75
N ILE A 271 20.16 -48.30 -5.97
CA ILE A 271 20.90 -47.38 -5.07
C ILE A 271 21.08 -48.00 -3.70
N SER A 272 19.99 -48.52 -3.14
CA SER A 272 20.04 -49.19 -1.83
C SER A 272 18.98 -50.28 -1.72
N VAL A 273 19.27 -51.25 -0.84
CA VAL A 273 18.39 -52.35 -0.52
C VAL A 273 18.04 -52.28 0.95
N ASP A 274 16.73 -52.20 1.26
CA ASP A 274 16.24 -52.22 2.64
C ASP A 274 15.32 -53.43 2.88
N LYS A 275 15.07 -53.77 4.15
CA LYS A 275 14.15 -54.85 4.53
C LYS A 275 12.73 -54.67 3.97
N LYS A 276 12.34 -53.48 3.67
CA LYS A 276 11.00 -53.10 3.18
C LYS A 276 10.91 -53.00 1.65
N GLY A 277 12.04 -52.89 0.93
CA GLY A 277 12.04 -52.71 -0.52
C GLY A 277 13.40 -52.29 -1.07
N LEU A 278 13.39 -51.80 -2.29
CA LEU A 278 14.54 -51.31 -3.03
C LEU A 278 14.38 -49.84 -3.35
N ILE A 279 15.44 -49.05 -3.24
CA ILE A 279 15.52 -47.73 -3.83
C ILE A 279 16.28 -47.87 -5.14
N VAL A 280 15.63 -47.48 -6.24
CA VAL A 280 16.18 -47.54 -7.59
C VAL A 280 16.14 -46.19 -8.26
N LYS A 281 17.11 -45.92 -9.13
CA LYS A 281 17.16 -44.72 -9.96
C LYS A 281 17.08 -45.14 -11.43
N PRO A 282 16.08 -44.72 -12.20
CA PRO A 282 16.01 -44.99 -13.63
C PRO A 282 17.18 -44.33 -14.39
N GLU A 283 17.71 -44.99 -15.40
CA GLU A 283 18.73 -44.43 -16.26
C GLU A 283 18.16 -43.25 -17.03
N GLY A 284 18.82 -42.08 -16.92
CA GLY A 284 18.33 -40.81 -17.52
C GLY A 284 17.36 -40.02 -16.64
N SER A 285 17.11 -40.44 -15.39
CA SER A 285 16.31 -39.68 -14.41
C SER A 285 17.12 -39.36 -13.14
N GLU A 286 16.81 -38.23 -12.52
CA GLU A 286 17.37 -37.86 -11.22
C GLU A 286 16.48 -38.31 -10.03
N ILE A 287 15.34 -38.98 -10.32
CA ILE A 287 14.38 -39.40 -9.28
C ILE A 287 14.77 -40.77 -8.72
N GLU A 288 14.79 -40.88 -7.40
CA GLU A 288 14.88 -42.14 -6.69
C GLU A 288 13.46 -42.67 -6.42
N ILE A 289 13.24 -43.95 -6.77
CA ILE A 289 11.94 -44.62 -6.65
C ILE A 289 12.06 -45.74 -5.64
N PHE A 290 11.15 -45.75 -4.67
CA PHE A 290 11.06 -46.85 -3.72
C PHE A 290 10.11 -47.93 -4.26
N ILE A 291 10.67 -49.13 -4.51
CA ILE A 291 9.94 -50.33 -4.92
C ILE A 291 9.72 -51.17 -3.67
N LYS A 292 8.47 -51.22 -3.21
CA LYS A 292 8.11 -52.02 -2.03
C LYS A 292 8.22 -53.51 -2.30
N LYS A 293 8.85 -54.26 -1.37
CA LYS A 293 8.89 -55.74 -1.41
C LYS A 293 7.45 -56.27 -1.38
N LYS A 294 7.06 -57.05 -2.39
CA LYS A 294 5.77 -57.73 -2.40
C LYS A 294 5.75 -58.75 -1.27
N SER A 295 4.88 -58.62 -0.30
CA SER A 295 4.62 -59.63 0.72
C SER A 295 3.93 -60.80 0.04
N ASN A 296 4.64 -61.88 -0.21
CA ASN A 296 3.98 -63.15 -0.53
C ASN A 296 3.21 -63.58 0.72
N ARG A 297 1.90 -63.41 0.73
CA ARG A 297 1.03 -64.15 1.60
C ARG A 297 0.87 -65.54 0.93
N TYR A 298 1.52 -66.52 1.49
CA TYR A 298 1.14 -67.93 1.31
C TYR A 298 -0.10 -68.15 2.17
#